data_1248cae74c59674724e286cee60482d1
#
_entry.id   1248cae74c59674724e286cee60482d1
#
_cell.length_a   1.000
_cell.length_b   1.000
_cell.length_c   1.000
_cell.angle_alpha   90.00
_cell.angle_beta   90.00
_cell.angle_gamma   90.00
#
_symmetry.space_group_name_H-M   'P 1'
#
loop_
_entity.id
_entity.type
_entity.pdbx_description
1 polymer ?
#
loop_
_entity_poly.entity_id
_entity_poly.type
_entity_poly.pdbx_seq_one_letter_code
_entity_poly.pdbx_strand_id
1 'polypeptide(L)'
;MPLANEDNLTLTVHKTPFCGCCKKWIKHAREAGIYIIEKDHQNLNAIKSEYKINPKHQSCHTSISKDGYIFEGHIHADVIKKYLENPSENSKGLSVPGMPIGSPGMEMGGRLDDYVVLTIFEDNKDEIFLHSRDIQ
;
A
#
# COMPACT_ATOMS: atom_id res chain seq x y z
N MET A 1 7.24 -7.22 23.97
CA MET A 1 7.77 -5.96 23.66
C MET A 1 7.26 -5.36 22.37
N PRO A 2 6.24 -4.64 22.47
CA PRO A 2 5.69 -3.98 21.31
C PRO A 2 6.60 -2.91 20.70
N LEU A 3 7.56 -2.40 21.45
CA LEU A 3 8.39 -1.31 20.96
C LEU A 3 9.21 -1.67 19.73
N ALA A 4 9.68 -2.91 19.67
CA ALA A 4 10.46 -3.34 18.52
C ALA A 4 9.62 -3.35 17.24
N ASN A 5 8.31 -3.53 17.39
CA ASN A 5 7.42 -3.60 16.24
C ASN A 5 7.04 -2.24 15.69
N GLU A 6 7.18 -1.19 16.48
CA GLU A 6 6.82 0.15 16.03
C GLU A 6 7.66 0.59 14.86
N ASP A 7 8.96 0.25 14.88
CA ASP A 7 9.83 0.61 13.76
C ASP A 7 9.42 -0.08 12.47
N ASN A 8 8.90 -1.32 12.57
CA ASN A 8 8.46 -2.06 11.40
C ASN A 8 7.15 -1.56 10.84
N LEU A 9 6.44 -0.75 11.62
CA LEU A 9 5.15 -0.22 11.23
C LEU A 9 5.23 1.24 10.77
N THR A 10 6.39 1.67 10.32
CA THR A 10 6.57 3.01 9.78
C THR A 10 6.56 2.95 8.26
N LEU A 11 5.74 3.76 7.64
CA LEU A 11 5.69 3.89 6.18
C LEU A 11 5.88 5.34 5.79
N THR A 12 6.68 5.56 4.75
CA THR A 12 6.76 6.87 4.09
C THR A 12 5.82 6.82 2.90
N VAL A 13 4.82 7.70 2.91
CA VAL A 13 3.78 7.72 1.89
C VAL A 13 4.04 8.87 0.93
N HIS A 14 4.36 8.53 -0.32
CA HIS A 14 4.56 9.50 -1.39
C HIS A 14 3.23 9.71 -2.10
N LYS A 15 2.75 10.94 -2.12
CA LYS A 15 1.44 11.26 -2.69
C LYS A 15 1.46 12.67 -3.26
N THR A 16 0.38 13.07 -3.92
CA THR A 16 0.18 14.47 -4.29
C THR A 16 -0.65 15.15 -3.21
N PRO A 17 -0.50 16.48 -3.03
CA PRO A 17 -1.22 17.18 -1.95
C PRO A 17 -2.74 17.21 -2.15
N PHE A 18 -3.20 16.97 -3.38
CA PHE A 18 -4.63 17.08 -3.68
C PHE A 18 -5.35 15.73 -3.66
N CYS A 19 -4.68 14.66 -3.31
CA CYS A 19 -5.29 13.32 -3.32
C CYS A 19 -6.10 13.10 -2.05
N GLY A 20 -7.41 13.32 -2.12
CA GLY A 20 -8.30 13.15 -0.97
C GLY A 20 -8.39 11.69 -0.51
N CYS A 21 -8.43 10.75 -1.44
CA CYS A 21 -8.50 9.32 -1.08
C CYS A 21 -7.20 8.85 -0.43
N CYS A 22 -6.06 9.44 -0.82
CA CYS A 22 -4.80 9.14 -0.16
C CYS A 22 -4.83 9.55 1.30
N LYS A 23 -5.40 10.73 1.59
CA LYS A 23 -5.52 11.21 2.97
C LYS A 23 -6.42 10.31 3.80
N LYS A 24 -7.51 9.81 3.21
CA LYS A 24 -8.38 8.88 3.89
C LYS A 24 -7.68 7.56 4.18
N TRP A 25 -6.87 7.09 3.23
CA TRP A 25 -6.08 5.88 3.45
C TRP A 25 -5.08 6.07 4.58
N ILE A 26 -4.41 7.23 4.62
CA ILE A 26 -3.46 7.53 5.69
C ILE A 26 -4.16 7.51 7.05
N LYS A 27 -5.36 8.08 7.13
CA LYS A 27 -6.12 8.03 8.37
C LYS A 27 -6.39 6.59 8.79
N HIS A 28 -6.83 5.75 7.84
CA HIS A 28 -7.05 4.33 8.09
C HIS A 28 -5.79 3.66 8.64
N ALA A 29 -4.65 3.91 8.00
CA ALA A 29 -3.39 3.30 8.41
C ALA A 29 -2.97 3.75 9.81
N ARG A 30 -3.13 5.06 10.10
CA ARG A 30 -2.79 5.59 11.42
C ARG A 30 -3.68 5.01 12.51
N GLU A 31 -4.96 4.84 12.22
CA GLU A 31 -5.89 4.23 13.18
C GLU A 31 -5.55 2.78 13.45
N ALA A 32 -4.89 2.13 12.52
CA ALA A 32 -4.44 0.74 12.68
C ALA A 32 -3.07 0.64 13.33
N GLY A 33 -2.48 1.76 13.77
CA GLY A 33 -1.23 1.77 14.49
C GLY A 33 0.02 1.91 13.64
N ILE A 34 -0.13 2.25 12.35
CA ILE A 34 1.01 2.46 11.48
C ILE A 34 1.45 3.92 11.57
N TYR A 35 2.73 4.14 11.81
CA TYR A 35 3.29 5.49 11.81
C TYR A 35 3.52 5.93 10.37
N ILE A 36 2.93 7.06 9.97
CA ILE A 36 2.97 7.52 8.59
C ILE A 36 3.77 8.82 8.50
N ILE A 37 4.75 8.83 7.61
CA ILE A 37 5.47 10.03 7.21
C ILE A 37 4.95 10.41 5.83
N GLU A 38 4.36 11.60 5.71
CA GLU A 38 3.79 12.03 4.43
C GLU A 38 4.81 12.84 3.64
N LYS A 39 4.93 12.54 2.34
CA LYS A 39 5.76 13.31 1.43
C LYS A 39 4.95 13.66 0.20
N ASP A 40 4.64 14.94 0.04
CA ASP A 40 3.89 15.44 -1.10
C ASP A 40 4.80 15.74 -2.27
N HIS A 41 4.32 15.40 -3.46
CA HIS A 41 5.01 15.64 -4.72
C HIS A 41 4.02 16.22 -5.70
N GLN A 42 4.50 17.10 -6.59
CA GLN A 42 3.63 17.57 -7.67
C GLN A 42 3.36 16.46 -8.68
N ASN A 43 4.32 15.55 -8.83
CA ASN A 43 4.22 14.48 -9.80
C ASN A 43 4.92 13.24 -9.23
N LEU A 44 4.21 12.12 -9.21
CA LEU A 44 4.75 10.89 -8.64
C LEU A 44 5.54 10.04 -9.62
N ASN A 45 5.65 10.46 -10.87
CA ASN A 45 6.32 9.64 -11.89
C ASN A 45 7.78 9.34 -11.52
N ALA A 46 8.47 10.32 -10.95
CA ALA A 46 9.87 10.12 -10.56
C ALA A 46 10.00 9.06 -9.47
N ILE A 47 9.10 9.10 -8.49
CA ILE A 47 9.11 8.12 -7.39
C ILE A 47 8.79 6.73 -7.93
N LYS A 48 7.77 6.63 -8.78
CA LYS A 48 7.37 5.34 -9.34
C LYS A 48 8.48 4.76 -10.22
N SER A 49 9.20 5.61 -10.93
CA SER A 49 10.35 5.17 -11.73
C SER A 49 11.51 4.74 -10.86
N GLU A 50 11.78 5.49 -9.79
CA GLU A 50 12.87 5.17 -8.87
C GLU A 50 12.70 3.78 -8.28
N TYR A 51 11.48 3.44 -7.88
CA TYR A 51 11.18 2.13 -7.30
C TYR A 51 10.78 1.09 -8.33
N LYS A 52 10.84 1.45 -9.62
CA LYS A 52 10.59 0.54 -10.75
C LYS A 52 9.22 -0.12 -10.66
N ILE A 53 8.20 0.68 -10.32
CA ILE A 53 6.84 0.18 -10.23
C ILE A 53 6.27 0.08 -11.64
N ASN A 54 5.94 -1.15 -12.06
CA ASN A 54 5.38 -1.38 -13.38
C ASN A 54 4.04 -0.65 -13.50
N PRO A 55 3.74 -0.02 -14.66
CA PRO A 55 2.46 0.69 -14.84
C PRO A 55 1.24 -0.15 -14.49
N LYS A 56 1.27 -1.46 -14.74
CA LYS A 56 0.14 -2.33 -14.41
C LYS A 56 -0.11 -2.47 -12.91
N HIS A 57 0.87 -2.11 -12.07
CA HIS A 57 0.74 -2.17 -10.61
C HIS A 57 0.48 -0.82 -9.97
N GLN A 58 0.47 0.26 -10.75
CA GLN A 58 0.42 1.61 -10.19
C GLN A 58 -0.98 1.98 -9.69
N SER A 59 -0.98 2.75 -8.61
CA SER A 59 -2.19 3.31 -8.04
C SER A 59 -1.93 4.79 -7.72
N CYS A 60 -2.67 5.36 -6.76
CA CYS A 60 -2.63 6.80 -6.53
C CYS A 60 -1.50 7.26 -5.61
N HIS A 61 -0.95 6.37 -4.81
CA HIS A 61 0.16 6.72 -3.91
C HIS A 61 1.07 5.51 -3.71
N THR A 62 2.28 5.80 -3.24
CA THR A 62 3.31 4.78 -3.05
C THR A 62 3.82 4.87 -1.62
N SER A 63 3.71 3.78 -0.86
CA SER A 63 4.19 3.71 0.51
C SER A 63 5.41 2.82 0.59
N ILE A 64 6.43 3.27 1.33
CA ILE A 64 7.70 2.55 1.44
C ILE A 64 7.99 2.27 2.91
N SER A 65 8.27 1.02 3.24
CA SER A 65 8.64 0.65 4.60
C SER A 65 10.11 0.98 4.87
N LYS A 66 10.52 0.89 6.13
CA LYS A 66 11.92 1.11 6.50
C LYS A 66 12.87 0.15 5.79
N ASP A 67 12.43 -1.07 5.56
CA ASP A 67 13.24 -2.07 4.90
C ASP A 67 13.18 -1.97 3.39
N GLY A 68 12.47 -0.98 2.85
CA GLY A 68 12.41 -0.75 1.41
C GLY A 68 11.30 -1.49 0.69
N TYR A 69 10.39 -2.15 1.41
CA TYR A 69 9.24 -2.79 0.76
C TYR A 69 8.26 -1.74 0.28
N ILE A 70 7.65 -2.02 -0.86
CA ILE A 70 6.75 -1.09 -1.55
C ILE A 70 5.31 -1.54 -1.35
N PHE A 71 4.44 -0.60 -0.97
CA PHE A 71 3.02 -0.86 -0.87
C PHE A 71 2.30 0.17 -1.72
N GLU A 72 1.85 -0.28 -2.88
CA GLU A 72 1.27 0.62 -3.88
C GLU A 72 -0.24 0.62 -3.77
N GLY A 73 -0.81 1.79 -3.46
CA GLY A 73 -2.24 1.98 -3.46
C GLY A 73 -2.92 1.71 -2.13
N HIS A 74 -4.23 1.47 -2.20
CA HIS A 74 -5.10 1.41 -1.04
C HIS A 74 -5.14 0.01 -0.43
N ILE A 75 -4.02 -0.43 0.13
CA ILE A 75 -3.91 -1.74 0.76
C ILE A 75 -4.37 -1.64 2.20
N HIS A 76 -5.23 -2.57 2.64
CA HIS A 76 -5.69 -2.60 4.03
C HIS A 76 -4.49 -2.77 4.95
N ALA A 77 -4.50 -2.02 6.07
CA ALA A 77 -3.38 -2.02 7.01
C ALA A 77 -3.04 -3.42 7.53
N ASP A 78 -4.06 -4.24 7.79
CA ASP A 78 -3.83 -5.59 8.30
C ASP A 78 -3.11 -6.46 7.28
N VAL A 79 -3.35 -6.22 6.00
CA VAL A 79 -2.69 -6.96 4.92
C VAL A 79 -1.20 -6.58 4.86
N ILE A 80 -0.90 -5.29 5.04
CA ILE A 80 0.49 -4.82 5.09
C ILE A 80 1.22 -5.49 6.26
N LYS A 81 0.59 -5.52 7.44
CA LYS A 81 1.18 -6.14 8.62
C LYS A 81 1.44 -7.63 8.39
N LYS A 82 0.48 -8.30 7.77
CA LYS A 82 0.62 -9.73 7.49
C LYS A 82 1.81 -9.99 6.56
N TYR A 83 1.95 -9.18 5.51
CA TYR A 83 3.06 -9.32 4.58
C TYR A 83 4.40 -9.10 5.28
N LEU A 84 4.49 -8.07 6.14
CA LEU A 84 5.74 -7.73 6.80
C LEU A 84 6.16 -8.77 7.84
N GLU A 85 5.23 -9.58 8.34
CA GLU A 85 5.58 -10.67 9.26
C GLU A 85 6.42 -11.73 8.57
N ASN A 86 6.19 -11.93 7.26
CA ASN A 86 6.91 -12.97 6.50
C ASN A 86 6.89 -12.63 5.01
N PRO A 87 7.70 -11.66 4.59
CA PRO A 87 7.70 -11.26 3.18
C PRO A 87 8.15 -12.40 2.28
N SER A 88 7.50 -12.54 1.12
CA SER A 88 7.84 -13.58 0.18
C SER A 88 9.24 -13.37 -0.38
N GLU A 89 9.95 -14.47 -0.61
CA GLU A 89 11.30 -14.41 -1.14
C GLU A 89 11.29 -13.75 -2.53
N ASN A 90 12.24 -12.86 -2.76
CA ASN A 90 12.38 -12.10 -4.01
C ASN A 90 11.21 -11.17 -4.31
N SER A 91 10.34 -10.93 -3.33
CA SER A 91 9.28 -9.94 -3.48
C SER A 91 9.77 -8.57 -3.08
N LYS A 92 9.17 -7.54 -3.68
CA LYS A 92 9.49 -6.16 -3.31
C LYS A 92 8.32 -5.43 -2.67
N GLY A 93 7.16 -6.07 -2.58
CA GLY A 93 6.03 -5.49 -1.90
C GLY A 93 4.70 -5.99 -2.40
N LEU A 94 3.68 -5.17 -2.17
CA LEU A 94 2.30 -5.48 -2.54
C LEU A 94 1.72 -4.35 -3.37
N SER A 95 0.68 -4.66 -4.14
CA SER A 95 -0.06 -3.65 -4.89
C SER A 95 -1.55 -3.96 -4.92
N VAL A 96 -2.37 -2.90 -4.81
CA VAL A 96 -3.76 -2.90 -5.20
C VAL A 96 -3.85 -1.89 -6.33
N PRO A 97 -3.73 -2.35 -7.59
CA PRO A 97 -3.72 -1.43 -8.73
C PRO A 97 -5.05 -0.68 -8.86
N GLY A 98 -4.98 0.55 -9.32
CA GLY A 98 -6.16 1.38 -9.46
C GLY A 98 -6.70 1.82 -8.11
N MET A 99 -8.00 2.00 -8.04
CA MET A 99 -8.68 2.46 -6.81
C MET A 99 -10.02 1.74 -6.68
N PRO A 100 -10.01 0.47 -6.27
CA PRO A 100 -11.26 -0.28 -6.17
C PRO A 100 -12.20 0.34 -5.13
N ILE A 101 -13.48 0.39 -5.46
CA ILE A 101 -14.49 0.89 -4.51
C ILE A 101 -14.59 -0.08 -3.36
N GLY A 102 -14.53 0.44 -2.14
CA GLY A 102 -14.55 -0.37 -0.92
C GLY A 102 -13.18 -0.64 -0.33
N SER A 103 -12.10 -0.37 -1.09
CA SER A 103 -10.76 -0.44 -0.50
C SER A 103 -10.59 0.72 0.49
N PRO A 104 -9.66 0.61 1.46
CA PRO A 104 -9.50 1.66 2.47
C PRO A 104 -9.23 3.02 1.83
N GLY A 105 -10.02 4.02 2.19
CA GLY A 105 -9.94 5.35 1.59
C GLY A 105 -10.84 5.52 0.38
N MET A 106 -11.44 4.44 -0.12
CA MET A 106 -12.33 4.47 -1.28
C MET A 106 -13.70 3.87 -0.94
N GLU A 107 -14.13 4.03 0.29
CA GLU A 107 -15.45 3.58 0.71
C GLU A 107 -16.51 4.52 0.14
N MET A 108 -17.48 3.95 -0.56
CA MET A 108 -18.50 4.75 -1.24
C MET A 108 -19.86 4.10 -1.08
N GLY A 109 -20.54 4.48 0.03
CA GLY A 109 -21.93 4.12 0.22
C GLY A 109 -22.24 2.63 0.30
N GLY A 110 -21.34 1.85 0.85
CA GLY A 110 -21.56 0.41 1.01
C GLY A 110 -21.31 -0.41 -0.24
N ARG A 111 -20.95 0.22 -1.34
CA ARG A 111 -20.58 -0.48 -2.56
C ARG A 111 -19.21 -1.09 -2.42
N LEU A 112 -19.04 -2.31 -2.90
CA LEU A 112 -17.77 -3.03 -2.81
C LEU A 112 -17.42 -3.66 -4.15
N ASP A 113 -16.25 -3.33 -4.65
CA ASP A 113 -15.69 -4.03 -5.80
C ASP A 113 -14.89 -5.23 -5.31
N ASP A 114 -14.94 -6.32 -6.07
CA ASP A 114 -14.00 -7.42 -5.85
C ASP A 114 -12.66 -7.00 -6.40
N TYR A 115 -11.61 -7.16 -5.59
CA TYR A 115 -10.27 -6.88 -6.05
C TYR A 115 -9.30 -7.84 -5.40
N VAL A 116 -8.07 -7.85 -5.89
CA VAL A 116 -7.02 -8.68 -5.33
C VAL A 116 -5.87 -7.81 -4.87
N VAL A 117 -5.17 -8.29 -3.85
CA VAL A 117 -3.89 -7.71 -3.44
C VAL A 117 -2.82 -8.59 -4.08
N LEU A 118 -1.92 -7.96 -4.83
CA LEU A 118 -0.88 -8.69 -5.55
C LEU A 118 0.44 -8.58 -4.82
N THR A 119 1.18 -9.70 -4.72
CA THR A 119 2.58 -9.67 -4.34
C THR A 119 3.37 -9.34 -5.61
N ILE A 120 4.24 -8.34 -5.52
CA ILE A 120 5.07 -7.92 -6.64
C ILE A 120 6.49 -8.43 -6.43
N PHE A 121 7.04 -9.09 -7.42
CA PHE A 121 8.40 -9.64 -7.35
C PHE A 121 9.39 -8.73 -8.06
N GLU A 122 10.68 -8.93 -7.76
CA GLU A 122 11.74 -8.04 -8.28
C GLU A 122 11.84 -8.07 -9.80
N ASP A 123 11.41 -9.16 -10.43
CA ASP A 123 11.39 -9.27 -11.89
C ASP A 123 10.09 -8.73 -12.51
N ASN A 124 9.27 -8.02 -11.72
CA ASN A 124 7.98 -7.44 -12.10
C ASN A 124 6.88 -8.46 -12.36
N LYS A 125 7.09 -9.71 -12.00
CA LYS A 125 6.00 -10.68 -11.96
C LYS A 125 5.14 -10.43 -10.74
N ASP A 126 3.94 -10.97 -10.75
CA ASP A 126 3.03 -10.81 -9.62
C ASP A 126 2.27 -12.10 -9.36
N GLU A 127 1.80 -12.23 -8.12
CA GLU A 127 0.94 -13.33 -7.70
C GLU A 127 -0.12 -12.78 -6.77
N ILE A 128 -1.28 -13.43 -6.73
CA ILE A 128 -2.33 -13.02 -5.81
C ILE A 128 -1.90 -13.35 -4.38
N PHE A 129 -1.86 -12.32 -3.53
CA PHE A 129 -1.58 -12.47 -2.11
C PHE A 129 -2.87 -12.74 -1.33
N LEU A 130 -3.90 -11.96 -1.61
CA LEU A 130 -5.21 -12.08 -0.97
C LEU A 130 -6.30 -11.58 -1.91
N HIS A 131 -7.50 -12.13 -1.75
CA HIS A 131 -8.71 -11.55 -2.35
C HIS A 131 -9.34 -10.59 -1.34
N SER A 132 -9.98 -9.54 -1.83
CA SER A 132 -10.60 -8.53 -0.96
C SER A 132 -11.62 -9.15 0.01
N ARG A 133 -12.35 -10.17 -0.44
CA ARG A 133 -13.36 -10.83 0.41
C ARG A 133 -12.74 -11.54 1.62
N ASP A 134 -11.44 -11.78 1.61
CA ASP A 134 -10.74 -12.46 2.70
C ASP A 134 -10.14 -11.47 3.70
N ILE A 135 -10.32 -10.18 3.49
CA ILE A 135 -9.84 -9.15 4.40
C ILE A 135 -10.90 -8.93 5.47
N GLN A 136 -10.48 -9.07 6.73
CA GLN A 136 -11.39 -8.93 7.87
C GLN A 136 -11.38 -7.53 8.45
#